data_b66013c14464b46239c0a2c1ad51e471
#
_entry.id   b66013c14464b46239c0a2c1ad51e471
#
_cell.length_a   1.000
_cell.length_b   1.000
_cell.length_c   1.000
_cell.angle_alpha   90.00
_cell.angle_beta   90.00
_cell.angle_gamma   90.00
#
_symmetry.space_group_name_H-M   'P 1'
#
loop_
_entity.id
_entity.type
_entity.pdbx_description
1 polymer ?
#
loop_
_entity_poly.entity_id
_entity_poly.type
_entity_poly.pdbx_seq_one_letter_code
_entity_poly.pdbx_strand_id
1 'polypeptide(L)'
;MIALLLLLQAADLQVAAASDLAAVRVALTAAFEKESGNKVRFTLGSSGLLSKQIDHGAPFDVFLSANERYVMDLVKSGRVVKGSVRTYATGTLGLWSLSGKFRRLEDLAGAMHIAMANPLHAPYGVAAKEVLEKHELWTPLQKKIVYGENVRQALQYAESGNADAVLTAWPLLLDKPGAVAIPASAHQPIRQSCGAVAASREAAAALGFLRFLTEGRGSEILRNAGFGKP
;
A
#
# COMPACT_ATOMS: atom_id res chain seq x y z
N MET A 1 -47.89 -12.46 16.28
CA MET A 1 -46.85 -12.02 15.35
C MET A 1 -45.53 -11.88 16.10
N ILE A 2 -44.61 -12.89 16.00
CA ILE A 2 -43.30 -12.84 16.64
C ILE A 2 -42.42 -12.13 15.61
N ALA A 3 -42.01 -10.91 15.93
CA ALA A 3 -41.00 -10.20 15.12
C ALA A 3 -39.66 -10.91 15.37
N LEU A 4 -39.18 -11.65 14.37
CA LEU A 4 -37.84 -12.23 14.36
C LEU A 4 -36.85 -11.07 14.21
N LEU A 5 -36.31 -10.57 15.33
CA LEU A 5 -35.15 -9.69 15.31
C LEU A 5 -33.98 -10.52 14.79
N LEU A 6 -33.68 -10.43 13.51
CA LEU A 6 -32.40 -10.82 12.95
C LEU A 6 -31.36 -9.89 13.60
N LEU A 7 -30.68 -10.39 14.63
CA LEU A 7 -29.43 -9.80 15.11
C LEU A 7 -28.45 -9.84 13.94
N LEU A 8 -28.27 -8.71 13.24
CA LEU A 8 -27.15 -8.57 12.29
C LEU A 8 -25.87 -8.74 13.10
N GLN A 9 -25.25 -9.90 12.96
CA GLN A 9 -23.94 -10.14 13.56
C GLN A 9 -22.93 -9.23 12.87
N ALA A 10 -22.12 -8.50 13.67
CA ALA A 10 -21.07 -7.65 13.12
C ALA A 10 -20.07 -8.52 12.32
N ALA A 11 -19.79 -8.13 11.09
CA ALA A 11 -18.80 -8.80 10.25
C ALA A 11 -17.37 -8.57 10.78
N ASP A 12 -16.46 -9.53 10.53
CA ASP A 12 -15.02 -9.44 10.84
C ASP A 12 -14.24 -9.55 9.54
N LEU A 13 -14.07 -8.43 8.85
CA LEU A 13 -13.43 -8.34 7.54
C LEU A 13 -11.92 -8.62 7.59
N GLN A 14 -11.46 -9.54 6.73
CA GLN A 14 -10.05 -9.80 6.49
C GLN A 14 -9.58 -9.02 5.26
N VAL A 15 -8.76 -8.00 5.46
CA VAL A 15 -8.32 -7.09 4.42
C VAL A 15 -6.85 -7.36 4.07
N ALA A 16 -6.58 -7.86 2.86
CA ALA A 16 -5.25 -7.90 2.30
C ALA A 16 -4.88 -6.50 1.78
N ALA A 17 -3.83 -5.88 2.30
CA ALA A 17 -3.51 -4.49 1.99
C ALA A 17 -2.03 -4.26 1.71
N ALA A 18 -1.75 -3.42 0.72
CA ALA A 18 -0.41 -2.95 0.45
C ALA A 18 0.21 -2.25 1.69
N SER A 19 1.49 -2.50 1.94
CA SER A 19 2.16 -2.12 3.19
C SER A 19 2.35 -0.62 3.40
N ASP A 20 2.15 0.22 2.38
CA ASP A 20 2.10 1.67 2.51
C ASP A 20 0.90 2.14 3.36
N LEU A 21 -0.20 1.35 3.38
CA LEU A 21 -1.37 1.59 4.23
C LEU A 21 -1.08 1.38 5.73
N ALA A 22 0.10 0.90 6.10
CA ALA A 22 0.51 0.82 7.51
C ALA A 22 0.43 2.17 8.22
N ALA A 23 0.71 3.27 7.51
CA ALA A 23 0.63 4.64 8.04
C ALA A 23 -0.77 5.01 8.53
N VAL A 24 -1.81 4.47 7.91
CA VAL A 24 -3.21 4.84 8.15
C VAL A 24 -4.06 3.71 8.74
N ARG A 25 -3.51 2.49 8.84
CA ARG A 25 -4.24 1.31 9.27
C ARG A 25 -5.06 1.53 10.54
N VAL A 26 -4.44 2.11 11.58
CA VAL A 26 -5.11 2.32 12.88
C VAL A 26 -6.28 3.29 12.74
N ALA A 27 -6.08 4.39 12.02
CA ALA A 27 -7.12 5.40 11.81
C ALA A 27 -8.28 4.87 10.94
N LEU A 28 -7.97 4.11 9.88
CA LEU A 28 -8.99 3.47 9.03
C LEU A 28 -9.80 2.43 9.83
N THR A 29 -9.11 1.59 10.63
CA THR A 29 -9.78 0.61 11.49
C THR A 29 -10.75 1.30 12.45
N ALA A 30 -10.26 2.26 13.24
CA ALA A 30 -11.08 2.93 14.25
C ALA A 30 -12.28 3.67 13.63
N ALA A 31 -12.09 4.35 12.49
CA ALA A 31 -13.15 5.07 11.82
C ALA A 31 -14.22 4.13 11.24
N PHE A 32 -13.80 3.08 10.52
CA PHE A 32 -14.73 2.13 9.92
C PHE A 32 -15.52 1.35 10.98
N GLU A 33 -14.86 0.84 12.03
CA GLU A 33 -15.52 0.11 13.11
C GLU A 33 -16.55 0.98 13.84
N LYS A 34 -16.23 2.28 14.04
CA LYS A 34 -17.14 3.23 14.66
C LYS A 34 -18.39 3.51 13.81
N GLU A 35 -18.19 3.64 12.48
CA GLU A 35 -19.28 4.00 11.56
C GLU A 35 -20.17 2.81 11.20
N SER A 36 -19.59 1.63 11.05
CA SER A 36 -20.32 0.46 10.53
C SER A 36 -20.72 -0.57 11.58
N GLY A 37 -20.10 -0.55 12.76
CA GLY A 37 -20.22 -1.62 13.76
C GLY A 37 -19.50 -2.90 13.40
N ASN A 38 -18.95 -3.03 12.20
CA ASN A 38 -18.17 -4.19 11.76
C ASN A 38 -16.72 -4.10 12.23
N LYS A 39 -16.04 -5.24 12.34
CA LYS A 39 -14.61 -5.32 12.62
C LYS A 39 -13.81 -5.39 11.31
N VAL A 40 -12.55 -4.92 11.36
CA VAL A 40 -11.64 -5.00 10.21
C VAL A 40 -10.22 -5.35 10.66
N ARG A 41 -9.63 -6.36 10.00
CA ARG A 41 -8.27 -6.83 10.26
C ARG A 41 -7.44 -6.72 9.00
N PHE A 42 -6.31 -6.04 9.10
CA PHE A 42 -5.38 -5.85 7.98
C PHE A 42 -4.23 -6.85 8.02
N THR A 43 -4.04 -7.55 6.92
CA THR A 43 -2.80 -8.26 6.59
C THR A 43 -2.02 -7.39 5.61
N LEU A 44 -0.86 -6.89 6.05
CA LEU A 44 0.00 -6.00 5.28
C LEU A 44 1.09 -6.79 4.54
N GLY A 45 1.25 -6.53 3.25
CA GLY A 45 2.27 -7.19 2.43
C GLY A 45 2.56 -6.41 1.14
N SER A 46 3.42 -6.96 0.27
CA SER A 46 3.54 -6.42 -1.08
C SER A 46 2.32 -6.81 -1.93
N SER A 47 1.88 -5.92 -2.80
CA SER A 47 0.68 -6.13 -3.61
C SER A 47 0.74 -7.40 -4.46
N GLY A 48 1.91 -7.70 -5.04
CA GLY A 48 2.09 -8.89 -5.87
C GLY A 48 2.03 -10.21 -5.07
N LEU A 49 2.59 -10.24 -3.84
CA LEU A 49 2.51 -11.44 -2.99
C LEU A 49 1.09 -11.66 -2.47
N LEU A 50 0.41 -10.61 -2.02
CA LEU A 50 -0.99 -10.69 -1.59
C LEU A 50 -1.92 -11.11 -2.73
N SER A 51 -1.70 -10.58 -3.94
CA SER A 51 -2.45 -11.00 -5.13
C SER A 51 -2.30 -12.49 -5.40
N LYS A 52 -1.08 -13.04 -5.30
CA LYS A 52 -0.85 -14.48 -5.44
C LYS A 52 -1.56 -15.29 -4.36
N GLN A 53 -1.54 -14.84 -3.10
CA GLN A 53 -2.26 -15.52 -2.02
C GLN A 53 -3.76 -15.58 -2.29
N ILE A 54 -4.37 -14.47 -2.75
CA ILE A 54 -5.79 -14.41 -3.10
C ILE A 54 -6.09 -15.34 -4.28
N ASP A 55 -5.24 -15.37 -5.29
CA ASP A 55 -5.40 -16.26 -6.46
C ASP A 55 -5.36 -17.74 -6.05
N HIS A 56 -4.56 -18.08 -5.03
CA HIS A 56 -4.50 -19.41 -4.43
C HIS A 56 -5.58 -19.67 -3.36
N GLY A 57 -6.55 -18.76 -3.19
CA GLY A 57 -7.70 -18.98 -2.33
C GLY A 57 -7.51 -18.57 -0.86
N ALA A 58 -6.55 -17.71 -0.55
CA ALA A 58 -6.42 -17.17 0.81
C ALA A 58 -7.72 -16.44 1.23
N PRO A 59 -8.20 -16.62 2.48
CA PRO A 59 -9.51 -16.20 2.94
C PRO A 59 -9.56 -14.70 3.29
N PHE A 60 -9.37 -13.86 2.29
CA PHE A 60 -9.56 -12.42 2.39
C PHE A 60 -10.94 -12.01 1.88
N ASP A 61 -11.45 -10.90 2.38
CA ASP A 61 -12.72 -10.29 1.97
C ASP A 61 -12.51 -9.11 1.03
N VAL A 62 -11.42 -8.36 1.26
CA VAL A 62 -11.07 -7.17 0.50
C VAL A 62 -9.59 -7.20 0.13
N PHE A 63 -9.28 -6.74 -1.07
CA PHE A 63 -7.91 -6.50 -1.52
C PHE A 63 -7.68 -5.02 -1.81
N LEU A 64 -6.66 -4.43 -1.17
CA LEU A 64 -6.17 -3.06 -1.38
C LEU A 64 -4.75 -3.14 -1.95
N SER A 65 -4.61 -2.80 -3.21
CA SER A 65 -3.35 -2.91 -3.96
C SER A 65 -2.77 -1.55 -4.29
N ALA A 66 -1.46 -1.41 -4.19
CA ALA A 66 -0.72 -0.24 -4.69
C ALA A 66 -0.50 -0.29 -6.23
N ASN A 67 -1.10 -1.24 -6.94
CA ASN A 67 -1.11 -1.28 -8.40
C ASN A 67 -2.42 -1.91 -8.90
N GLU A 68 -3.13 -1.16 -9.74
CA GLU A 68 -4.39 -1.57 -10.36
C GLU A 68 -4.28 -2.91 -11.11
N ARG A 69 -3.14 -3.17 -11.75
CA ARG A 69 -2.92 -4.40 -12.52
C ARG A 69 -3.21 -5.66 -11.70
N TYR A 70 -2.73 -5.73 -10.45
CA TYR A 70 -2.94 -6.91 -9.61
C TYR A 70 -4.43 -7.14 -9.30
N VAL A 71 -5.21 -6.07 -9.11
CA VAL A 71 -6.66 -6.18 -8.92
C VAL A 71 -7.33 -6.67 -10.19
N MET A 72 -6.94 -6.12 -11.36
CA MET A 72 -7.51 -6.50 -12.66
C MET A 72 -7.14 -7.92 -13.08
N ASP A 73 -5.96 -8.41 -12.73
CA ASP A 73 -5.57 -9.79 -12.99
C ASP A 73 -6.42 -10.75 -12.14
N LEU A 74 -6.72 -10.41 -10.87
CA LEU A 74 -7.66 -11.17 -10.02
C LEU A 74 -9.11 -11.09 -10.51
N VAL A 75 -9.52 -10.00 -11.16
CA VAL A 75 -10.83 -9.95 -11.84
C VAL A 75 -10.89 -10.93 -13.01
N LYS A 76 -9.82 -11.01 -13.82
CA LYS A 76 -9.72 -11.96 -14.93
C LYS A 76 -9.77 -13.41 -14.47
N SER A 77 -9.12 -13.73 -13.35
CA SER A 77 -9.15 -15.08 -12.76
C SER A 77 -10.43 -15.35 -11.94
N GLY A 78 -11.37 -14.40 -11.87
CA GLY A 78 -12.63 -14.56 -11.13
C GLY A 78 -12.47 -14.47 -9.59
N ARG A 79 -11.32 -14.07 -9.08
CA ARG A 79 -11.05 -13.96 -7.64
C ARG A 79 -11.54 -12.65 -7.03
N VAL A 80 -11.68 -11.59 -7.82
CA VAL A 80 -12.22 -10.29 -7.40
C VAL A 80 -13.46 -9.96 -8.21
N VAL A 81 -14.50 -9.46 -7.54
CA VAL A 81 -15.78 -9.06 -8.18
C VAL A 81 -15.56 -7.82 -9.04
N LYS A 82 -15.72 -7.95 -10.36
CA LYS A 82 -15.47 -6.87 -11.34
C LYS A 82 -16.18 -5.55 -10.98
N GLY A 83 -17.46 -5.62 -10.60
CA GLY A 83 -18.28 -4.45 -10.24
C GLY A 83 -17.85 -3.74 -8.94
N SER A 84 -16.97 -4.35 -8.15
CA SER A 84 -16.47 -3.79 -6.89
C SER A 84 -15.17 -2.98 -7.05
N VAL A 85 -14.50 -3.08 -8.20
CA VAL A 85 -13.20 -2.43 -8.41
C VAL A 85 -13.33 -0.90 -8.36
N ARG A 86 -12.48 -0.26 -7.55
CA ARG A 86 -12.37 1.19 -7.42
C ARG A 86 -10.91 1.58 -7.32
N THR A 87 -10.56 2.76 -7.85
CA THR A 87 -9.30 3.44 -7.49
C THR A 87 -9.55 4.24 -6.22
N TYR A 88 -8.72 4.07 -5.19
CA TYR A 88 -8.91 4.76 -3.91
C TYR A 88 -7.89 5.85 -3.65
N ALA A 89 -6.72 5.80 -4.30
CA ALA A 89 -5.66 6.80 -4.14
C ALA A 89 -4.62 6.71 -5.26
N THR A 90 -3.72 7.68 -5.28
CA THR A 90 -2.41 7.58 -5.93
C THR A 90 -1.30 7.61 -4.90
N GLY A 91 -0.24 6.83 -5.13
CA GLY A 91 0.93 6.77 -4.26
C GLY A 91 1.99 7.79 -4.65
N THR A 92 2.75 8.26 -3.66
CA THR A 92 3.94 9.09 -3.85
C THR A 92 5.14 8.36 -3.29
N LEU A 93 6.25 8.32 -4.03
CA LEU A 93 7.53 7.80 -3.55
C LEU A 93 8.23 8.85 -2.68
N GLY A 94 8.96 8.42 -1.66
CA GLY A 94 9.79 9.29 -0.84
C GLY A 94 11.18 8.74 -0.65
N LEU A 95 12.12 9.64 -0.35
CA LEU A 95 13.51 9.38 0.03
C LEU A 95 13.70 9.78 1.49
N TRP A 96 14.36 8.93 2.26
CA TRP A 96 14.72 9.24 3.64
C TRP A 96 16.03 8.57 4.05
N SER A 97 16.71 9.17 5.02
CA SER A 97 17.89 8.60 5.68
C SER A 97 17.90 8.97 7.15
N LEU A 98 18.29 8.01 8.01
CA LEU A 98 18.38 8.23 9.46
C LEU A 98 19.41 9.32 9.79
N SER A 99 20.52 9.37 9.06
CA SER A 99 21.58 10.37 9.24
C SER A 99 21.24 11.78 8.75
N GLY A 100 20.15 11.93 7.94
CA GLY A 100 19.80 13.16 7.25
C GLY A 100 20.76 13.60 6.14
N LYS A 101 21.75 12.77 5.78
CA LYS A 101 22.77 13.08 4.75
C LYS A 101 22.25 12.94 3.32
N PHE A 102 21.29 12.04 3.08
CA PHE A 102 20.79 11.71 1.75
C PHE A 102 19.41 12.33 1.56
N ARG A 103 19.38 13.52 0.94
CA ARG A 103 18.14 14.29 0.70
C ARG A 103 17.82 14.46 -0.78
N ARG A 104 18.77 14.17 -1.65
CA ARG A 104 18.64 14.20 -3.10
C ARG A 104 19.03 12.84 -3.67
N LEU A 105 18.52 12.53 -4.85
CA LEU A 105 18.85 11.26 -5.50
C LEU A 105 20.35 11.11 -5.79
N GLU A 106 21.00 12.22 -6.16
CA GLU A 106 22.42 12.24 -6.45
C GLU A 106 23.28 11.95 -5.21
N ASP A 107 22.80 12.30 -4.02
CA ASP A 107 23.50 12.02 -2.75
C ASP A 107 23.67 10.52 -2.53
N LEU A 108 22.77 9.68 -3.11
CA LEU A 108 22.81 8.22 -3.00
C LEU A 108 24.11 7.60 -3.55
N ALA A 109 24.87 8.32 -4.38
CA ALA A 109 26.17 7.88 -4.83
C ALA A 109 27.15 7.64 -3.65
N GLY A 110 26.99 8.41 -2.56
CA GLY A 110 27.79 8.28 -1.33
C GLY A 110 27.31 7.20 -0.37
N ALA A 111 26.16 6.57 -0.60
CA ALA A 111 25.63 5.51 0.27
C ALA A 111 26.37 4.19 0.04
N MET A 112 26.51 3.39 1.10
CA MET A 112 26.97 2.00 1.02
C MET A 112 25.81 1.06 0.72
N HIS A 113 24.67 1.25 1.41
CA HIS A 113 23.46 0.46 1.23
C HIS A 113 22.22 1.37 1.06
N ILE A 114 21.41 1.07 0.07
CA ILE A 114 20.18 1.78 -0.24
C ILE A 114 19.03 0.78 -0.19
N ALA A 115 18.08 0.96 0.72
CA ALA A 115 16.93 0.10 0.83
C ALA A 115 15.82 0.52 -0.15
N MET A 116 15.16 -0.44 -0.77
CA MET A 116 13.91 -0.26 -1.50
C MET A 116 13.11 -1.57 -1.51
N ALA A 117 11.81 -1.49 -1.73
CA ALA A 117 11.01 -2.68 -1.89
C ALA A 117 11.38 -3.43 -3.18
N ASN A 118 11.25 -4.77 -3.18
CA ASN A 118 11.63 -5.59 -4.34
C ASN A 118 10.68 -5.31 -5.54
N PRO A 119 11.19 -4.81 -6.68
CA PRO A 119 10.38 -4.47 -7.85
C PRO A 119 9.67 -5.67 -8.50
N LEU A 120 10.10 -6.89 -8.21
CA LEU A 120 9.44 -8.09 -8.76
C LEU A 120 7.99 -8.25 -8.30
N HIS A 121 7.61 -7.66 -7.15
CA HIS A 121 6.26 -7.81 -6.58
C HIS A 121 5.75 -6.58 -5.81
N ALA A 122 6.58 -5.55 -5.63
CA ALA A 122 6.19 -4.33 -4.92
C ALA A 122 6.12 -3.12 -5.86
N PRO A 123 4.94 -2.48 -6.03
CA PRO A 123 4.76 -1.35 -6.95
C PRO A 123 5.68 -0.16 -6.67
N TYR A 124 5.89 0.18 -5.40
CA TYR A 124 6.84 1.23 -5.03
C TYR A 124 8.29 0.85 -5.32
N GLY A 125 8.61 -0.43 -5.35
CA GLY A 125 9.92 -0.92 -5.80
C GLY A 125 10.12 -0.69 -7.29
N VAL A 126 9.06 -0.89 -8.10
CA VAL A 126 9.07 -0.56 -9.53
C VAL A 126 9.29 0.95 -9.71
N ALA A 127 8.51 1.78 -9.00
CA ALA A 127 8.64 3.24 -9.07
C ALA A 127 10.04 3.72 -8.64
N ALA A 128 10.61 3.16 -7.58
CA ALA A 128 11.96 3.48 -7.12
C ALA A 128 13.01 3.15 -8.19
N LYS A 129 12.89 1.98 -8.83
CA LYS A 129 13.77 1.59 -9.94
C LYS A 129 13.63 2.55 -11.12
N GLU A 130 12.41 2.87 -11.55
CA GLU A 130 12.16 3.83 -12.64
C GLU A 130 12.78 5.21 -12.36
N VAL A 131 12.66 5.71 -11.12
CA VAL A 131 13.32 6.97 -10.70
C VAL A 131 14.82 6.88 -10.86
N LEU A 132 15.44 5.82 -10.37
CA LEU A 132 16.90 5.64 -10.47
C LEU A 132 17.35 5.45 -11.92
N GLU A 133 16.56 4.77 -12.76
CA GLU A 133 16.84 4.63 -14.21
C GLU A 133 16.75 5.97 -14.92
N LYS A 134 15.70 6.75 -14.66
CA LYS A 134 15.48 8.06 -15.28
C LYS A 134 16.59 9.08 -14.97
N HIS A 135 17.17 8.98 -13.77
CA HIS A 135 18.30 9.83 -13.33
C HIS A 135 19.67 9.21 -13.60
N GLU A 136 19.75 8.13 -14.38
CA GLU A 136 20.98 7.41 -14.72
C GLU A 136 21.74 6.83 -13.50
N LEU A 137 21.02 6.70 -12.37
CA LEU A 137 21.58 6.22 -11.09
C LEU A 137 21.43 4.70 -10.90
N TRP A 138 20.60 4.02 -11.70
CA TRP A 138 20.39 2.58 -11.50
C TRP A 138 21.67 1.76 -11.67
N THR A 139 22.35 1.92 -12.80
CA THR A 139 23.56 1.13 -13.11
C THR A 139 24.66 1.28 -12.05
N PRO A 140 25.04 2.49 -11.61
CA PRO A 140 26.06 2.62 -10.57
C PRO A 140 25.60 2.20 -9.17
N LEU A 141 24.29 2.25 -8.86
CA LEU A 141 23.77 1.97 -7.53
C LEU A 141 23.21 0.57 -7.33
N GLN A 142 22.90 -0.18 -8.39
CA GLN A 142 22.22 -1.48 -8.29
C GLN A 142 22.91 -2.50 -7.36
N LYS A 143 24.24 -2.47 -7.25
CA LYS A 143 25.01 -3.34 -6.35
C LYS A 143 24.93 -2.92 -4.89
N LYS A 144 24.46 -1.70 -4.60
CA LYS A 144 24.24 -1.14 -3.27
C LYS A 144 22.80 -1.32 -2.79
N ILE A 145 21.90 -1.81 -3.66
CA ILE A 145 20.48 -1.96 -3.34
C ILE A 145 20.26 -3.17 -2.43
N VAL A 146 19.58 -2.92 -1.32
CA VAL A 146 19.08 -3.94 -0.40
C VAL A 146 17.56 -4.00 -0.55
N TYR A 147 17.04 -5.16 -0.94
CA TYR A 147 15.63 -5.35 -1.17
C TYR A 147 14.88 -5.76 0.09
N GLY A 148 13.88 -4.96 0.48
CA GLY A 148 12.82 -5.40 1.38
C GLY A 148 11.72 -6.11 0.59
N GLU A 149 11.02 -7.04 1.21
CA GLU A 149 9.85 -7.70 0.62
C GLU A 149 8.76 -6.66 0.27
N ASN A 150 8.64 -5.62 1.09
CA ASN A 150 7.67 -4.54 0.92
C ASN A 150 8.25 -3.21 1.43
N VAL A 151 7.50 -2.12 1.26
CA VAL A 151 7.95 -0.76 1.63
C VAL A 151 8.22 -0.58 3.12
N ARG A 152 7.53 -1.32 3.99
CA ARG A 152 7.77 -1.26 5.44
C ARG A 152 9.09 -1.92 5.82
N GLN A 153 9.37 -3.09 5.27
CA GLN A 153 10.64 -3.77 5.52
C GLN A 153 11.81 -2.95 4.98
N ALA A 154 11.66 -2.36 3.78
CA ALA A 154 12.68 -1.45 3.26
C ALA A 154 12.93 -0.27 4.22
N LEU A 155 11.86 0.35 4.76
CA LEU A 155 11.99 1.42 5.76
C LEU A 155 12.70 0.94 7.03
N GLN A 156 12.37 -0.25 7.53
CA GLN A 156 13.00 -0.83 8.71
C GLN A 156 14.52 -0.99 8.56
N TYR A 157 15.02 -1.30 7.36
CA TYR A 157 16.46 -1.37 7.12
C TYR A 157 17.15 -0.02 7.34
N ALA A 158 16.52 1.08 6.90
CA ALA A 158 17.07 2.41 7.15
C ALA A 158 16.89 2.86 8.61
N GLU A 159 15.77 2.53 9.25
CA GLU A 159 15.52 2.85 10.67
C GLU A 159 16.49 2.13 11.61
N SER A 160 16.89 0.91 11.27
CA SER A 160 17.84 0.12 12.05
C SER A 160 19.31 0.39 11.72
N GLY A 161 19.59 1.29 10.75
CA GLY A 161 20.94 1.58 10.29
C GLY A 161 21.54 0.51 9.38
N ASN A 162 20.77 -0.51 8.96
CA ASN A 162 21.21 -1.53 8.00
C ASN A 162 21.20 -1.02 6.55
N ALA A 163 20.63 0.15 6.31
CA ALA A 163 20.76 0.90 5.06
C ALA A 163 20.94 2.39 5.38
N ASP A 164 21.76 3.07 4.59
CA ASP A 164 22.07 4.50 4.75
C ASP A 164 20.89 5.38 4.32
N ALA A 165 20.15 4.92 3.32
CA ALA A 165 18.98 5.60 2.77
C ALA A 165 17.92 4.61 2.32
N VAL A 166 16.68 5.08 2.17
CA VAL A 166 15.56 4.29 1.67
C VAL A 166 14.71 5.07 0.67
N LEU A 167 14.33 4.39 -0.42
CA LEU A 167 13.26 4.80 -1.32
C LEU A 167 12.01 3.99 -0.96
N THR A 168 10.97 4.66 -0.44
CA THR A 168 9.77 3.99 0.10
C THR A 168 8.51 4.84 -0.11
N ALA A 169 7.37 4.38 0.40
CA ALA A 169 6.11 5.10 0.29
C ALA A 169 6.12 6.38 1.14
N TRP A 170 5.78 7.52 0.55
CA TRP A 170 5.72 8.82 1.23
C TRP A 170 4.85 8.83 2.51
N PRO A 171 3.67 8.18 2.55
CA PRO A 171 2.87 8.10 3.76
C PRO A 171 3.59 7.53 4.99
N LEU A 172 4.60 6.69 4.79
CA LEU A 172 5.42 6.12 5.86
C LEU A 172 6.51 7.08 6.38
N LEU A 173 6.69 8.22 5.71
CA LEU A 173 7.77 9.17 5.96
C LEU A 173 7.29 10.53 6.49
N LEU A 174 6.00 10.75 6.63
CA LEU A 174 5.44 12.07 7.00
C LEU A 174 5.96 12.61 8.34
N ASP A 175 6.23 11.73 9.28
CA ASP A 175 6.77 12.04 10.60
C ASP A 175 8.30 11.93 10.68
N LYS A 176 8.97 11.63 9.56
CA LYS A 176 10.43 11.42 9.51
C LYS A 176 11.16 12.73 9.21
N PRO A 177 11.96 13.25 10.14
CA PRO A 177 12.75 14.47 9.87
C PRO A 177 13.64 14.30 8.64
N GLY A 178 13.62 15.30 7.76
CA GLY A 178 14.46 15.32 6.57
C GLY A 178 14.01 14.40 5.42
N ALA A 179 12.84 13.78 5.53
CA ALA A 179 12.25 13.05 4.41
C ALA A 179 11.90 13.99 3.25
N VAL A 180 12.01 13.49 2.03
CA VAL A 180 11.75 14.24 0.80
C VAL A 180 10.82 13.44 -0.09
N ALA A 181 9.72 14.07 -0.53
CA ALA A 181 8.84 13.47 -1.52
C ALA A 181 9.50 13.52 -2.91
N ILE A 182 9.46 12.42 -3.64
CA ILE A 182 9.92 12.35 -5.03
C ILE A 182 8.79 12.85 -5.93
N PRO A 183 9.08 13.75 -6.89
CA PRO A 183 8.06 14.25 -7.81
C PRO A 183 7.35 13.12 -8.58
N ALA A 184 6.03 13.20 -8.68
CA ALA A 184 5.22 12.19 -9.39
C ALA A 184 5.60 12.03 -10.87
N SER A 185 6.21 13.06 -11.48
CA SER A 185 6.72 13.00 -12.85
C SER A 185 7.98 12.15 -13.02
N ALA A 186 8.61 11.71 -11.93
CA ALA A 186 9.84 10.93 -11.95
C ALA A 186 9.62 9.42 -12.22
N HIS A 187 8.40 8.93 -12.07
CA HIS A 187 8.01 7.53 -12.28
C HIS A 187 6.60 7.41 -12.83
N GLN A 188 6.22 6.22 -13.27
CA GLN A 188 4.83 5.96 -13.66
C GLN A 188 3.90 6.11 -12.45
N PRO A 189 2.64 6.55 -12.65
CA PRO A 189 1.67 6.73 -11.56
C PRO A 189 1.46 5.44 -10.75
N ILE A 190 1.60 5.52 -9.44
CA ILE A 190 1.28 4.41 -8.53
C ILE A 190 -0.23 4.45 -8.26
N ARG A 191 -1.02 3.91 -9.18
CA ARG A 191 -2.49 3.86 -9.05
C ARG A 191 -2.89 2.79 -8.05
N GLN A 192 -3.49 3.22 -6.96
CA GLN A 192 -3.95 2.32 -5.90
C GLN A 192 -5.40 1.94 -6.11
N SER A 193 -5.65 0.65 -6.25
CA SER A 193 -6.98 0.10 -6.52
C SER A 193 -7.37 -0.96 -5.50
N CYS A 194 -8.67 -1.13 -5.33
CA CYS A 194 -9.25 -2.07 -4.40
C CYS A 194 -10.37 -2.88 -5.06
N GLY A 195 -10.73 -4.00 -4.44
CA GLY A 195 -11.85 -4.81 -4.85
C GLY A 195 -12.27 -5.82 -3.78
N ALA A 196 -13.52 -6.24 -3.83
CA ALA A 196 -14.06 -7.29 -2.98
C ALA A 196 -13.65 -8.67 -3.53
N VAL A 197 -13.15 -9.56 -2.67
CA VAL A 197 -12.80 -10.93 -3.03
C VAL A 197 -14.08 -11.73 -3.27
N ALA A 198 -14.17 -12.44 -4.40
CA ALA A 198 -15.40 -13.12 -4.83
C ALA A 198 -15.84 -14.24 -3.88
N ALA A 199 -14.89 -14.87 -3.17
CA ALA A 199 -15.16 -15.92 -2.19
C ALA A 199 -15.54 -15.39 -0.79
N SER A 200 -15.58 -14.08 -0.60
CA SER A 200 -15.94 -13.46 0.68
C SER A 200 -17.35 -13.88 1.11
N ARG A 201 -17.47 -14.28 2.38
CA ARG A 201 -18.77 -14.52 3.04
C ARG A 201 -19.39 -13.22 3.56
N GLU A 202 -18.61 -12.15 3.64
CA GLU A 202 -18.96 -10.83 4.17
C GLU A 202 -19.14 -9.80 3.06
N ALA A 203 -19.71 -10.20 1.91
CA ALA A 203 -19.77 -9.39 0.68
C ALA A 203 -20.38 -7.99 0.90
N ALA A 204 -21.45 -7.89 1.70
CA ALA A 204 -22.12 -6.60 1.98
C ALA A 204 -21.20 -5.66 2.80
N ALA A 205 -20.53 -6.19 3.83
CA ALA A 205 -19.60 -5.44 4.65
C ALA A 205 -18.33 -5.06 3.86
N ALA A 206 -17.82 -5.96 2.99
CA ALA A 206 -16.71 -5.69 2.08
C ALA A 206 -17.02 -4.51 1.14
N LEU A 207 -18.19 -4.50 0.51
CA LEU A 207 -18.63 -3.38 -0.33
C LEU A 207 -18.84 -2.09 0.47
N GLY A 208 -19.30 -2.20 1.73
CA GLY A 208 -19.39 -1.08 2.66
C GLY A 208 -18.03 -0.47 2.96
N PHE A 209 -17.02 -1.33 3.22
CA PHE A 209 -15.64 -0.90 3.45
C PHE A 209 -15.03 -0.21 2.21
N LEU A 210 -15.29 -0.73 1.01
CA LEU A 210 -14.82 -0.08 -0.22
C LEU A 210 -15.42 1.31 -0.40
N ARG A 211 -16.73 1.50 -0.14
CA ARG A 211 -17.38 2.82 -0.18
C ARG A 211 -16.79 3.76 0.89
N PHE A 212 -16.65 3.29 2.12
CA PHE A 212 -15.99 4.05 3.19
C PHE A 212 -14.62 4.56 2.75
N LEU A 213 -13.82 3.70 2.11
CA LEU A 213 -12.45 4.02 1.67
C LEU A 213 -12.42 5.03 0.52
N THR A 214 -13.38 4.98 -0.42
CA THR A 214 -13.35 5.77 -1.67
C THR A 214 -14.22 7.02 -1.63
N GLU A 215 -15.35 6.98 -0.94
CA GLU A 215 -16.39 8.03 -0.96
C GLU A 215 -16.61 8.65 0.42
N GLY A 216 -16.20 7.95 1.50
CA GLY A 216 -16.42 8.34 2.88
C GLY A 216 -15.18 8.89 3.59
N ARG A 217 -15.21 8.80 4.92
CA ARG A 217 -14.15 9.28 5.81
C ARG A 217 -12.79 8.61 5.56
N GLY A 218 -12.78 7.39 5.05
CA GLY A 218 -11.54 6.70 4.67
C GLY A 218 -10.73 7.47 3.63
N SER A 219 -11.40 8.10 2.65
CA SER A 219 -10.72 8.93 1.64
C SER A 219 -10.05 10.18 2.25
N GLU A 220 -10.64 10.76 3.29
CA GLU A 220 -10.06 11.90 4.02
C GLU A 220 -8.82 11.47 4.82
N ILE A 221 -8.91 10.32 5.51
CA ILE A 221 -7.79 9.74 6.25
C ILE A 221 -6.61 9.49 5.32
N LEU A 222 -6.85 8.94 4.13
CA LEU A 222 -5.81 8.71 3.13
C LEU A 222 -5.16 10.02 2.69
N ARG A 223 -5.95 11.04 2.32
CA ARG A 223 -5.41 12.34 1.89
C ARG A 223 -4.57 13.00 2.97
N ASN A 224 -5.04 13.00 4.22
CA ASN A 224 -4.33 13.58 5.36
C ASN A 224 -3.00 12.87 5.65
N ALA A 225 -2.89 11.62 5.23
CA ALA A 225 -1.66 10.81 5.33
C ALA A 225 -0.80 10.85 4.06
N GLY A 226 -1.00 11.83 3.18
CA GLY A 226 -0.11 12.07 2.04
C GLY A 226 -0.35 11.16 0.82
N PHE A 227 -1.48 10.44 0.78
CA PHE A 227 -1.93 9.80 -0.46
C PHE A 227 -2.55 10.85 -1.39
N GLY A 228 -2.25 10.75 -2.69
CA GLY A 228 -2.86 11.60 -3.71
C GLY A 228 -4.30 11.17 -4.03
N LYS A 229 -5.02 12.06 -4.70
CA LYS A 229 -6.38 11.75 -5.20
C LYS A 229 -6.34 10.61 -6.22
N PRO A 230 -7.44 9.82 -6.33
CA PRO A 230 -7.63 8.83 -7.39
C PRO A 230 -7.47 9.38 -8.79
#